data_4eaa099b29d61d3fc70728ecf48a8bdd
#
_entry.id   4eaa099b29d61d3fc70728ecf48a8bdd
#
_cell.length_a   1.000
_cell.length_b   1.000
_cell.length_c   1.000
_cell.angle_alpha   90.00
_cell.angle_beta   90.00
_cell.angle_gamma   90.00
#
_symmetry.space_group_name_H-M   'P 1'
#
loop_
_entity.id
_entity.type
_entity.pdbx_description
1 polymer ?
#
loop_
_entity_poly.entity_id
_entity_poly.type
_entity_poly.pdbx_seq_one_letter_code
_entity_poly.pdbx_strand_id
1 'polypeptide(L)'
;MAVYKLFPLQDASIYAFYPFMNTGIDAIIEVGNLNLNINPVPQVFRYLIEFDQDQINSVIQNTVGNGVPFSSTLKAYVANAQGVIFDTEMEIYPISGSWNNGSGTYLDSPFTTNGVSWKAQNFSGSAASGAQYWNTDIPSLSTFVTASWQTGTAGGGTWFTGSTDPNNPNIEVTQSFKLRSDKDLKADVSDIVNVWYSSSNNIGGFTDIQNNGFIVKWEDTIEFNSADAIQPIMQFYSVDTNTIYPPVLEIQWDDSSFETGSLPPLATADIFVALDNNPGVFYSESINRFRLNCRPDYPVRI
;
A
#
# COMPACT_ATOMS: atom_id res chain seq x y z
N MET A 1 -16.52 -8.27 9.77
CA MET A 1 -15.45 -7.59 8.99
C MET A 1 -15.00 -8.51 7.87
N ALA A 2 -15.19 -8.12 6.65
CA ALA A 2 -14.76 -8.85 5.46
C ALA A 2 -13.45 -8.25 4.92
N VAL A 3 -12.72 -9.06 4.16
CA VAL A 3 -11.41 -8.69 3.59
C VAL A 3 -11.33 -9.24 2.17
N TYR A 4 -10.90 -8.38 1.24
CA TYR A 4 -10.56 -8.78 -0.11
C TYR A 4 -9.09 -8.43 -0.41
N LYS A 5 -8.39 -9.30 -1.12
CA LYS A 5 -6.97 -9.14 -1.44
C LYS A 5 -6.79 -9.01 -2.95
N LEU A 6 -6.16 -7.93 -3.36
CA LEU A 6 -5.73 -7.70 -4.74
C LEU A 6 -4.22 -7.92 -4.82
N PHE A 7 -3.78 -8.55 -5.90
CA PHE A 7 -2.37 -8.73 -6.21
C PHE A 7 -1.91 -7.68 -7.22
N PRO A 8 -0.63 -7.29 -7.20
CA PRO A 8 -0.12 -6.31 -8.15
C PRO A 8 -0.29 -6.77 -9.60
N LEU A 9 -0.56 -5.80 -10.47
CA LEU A 9 -0.49 -5.96 -11.91
C LEU A 9 0.96 -5.99 -12.37
N GLN A 10 1.79 -5.13 -11.74
CA GLN A 10 3.21 -5.00 -12.04
C GLN A 10 3.96 -4.36 -10.85
N ASP A 11 5.24 -4.67 -10.74
CA ASP A 11 6.16 -3.99 -9.82
C ASP A 11 7.59 -3.97 -10.40
N ALA A 12 8.41 -3.04 -9.94
CA ALA A 12 9.80 -2.93 -10.36
C ALA A 12 10.62 -2.09 -9.39
N SER A 13 11.89 -2.40 -9.24
CA SER A 13 12.85 -1.50 -8.60
C SER A 13 13.51 -0.58 -9.63
N ILE A 14 13.83 0.65 -9.24
CA ILE A 14 14.53 1.63 -10.08
C ILE A 14 15.78 2.13 -9.36
N TYR A 15 16.93 2.12 -10.07
CA TYR A 15 18.25 2.35 -9.48
C TYR A 15 18.91 3.58 -10.07
N ALA A 16 19.26 4.56 -9.23
CA ALA A 16 19.90 5.81 -9.66
C ALA A 16 21.27 5.56 -10.33
N PHE A 17 22.00 4.55 -9.83
CA PHE A 17 23.33 4.21 -10.32
C PHE A 17 23.33 3.37 -11.62
N TYR A 18 22.17 2.81 -11.98
CA TYR A 18 21.94 2.15 -13.27
C TYR A 18 20.70 2.76 -13.95
N PRO A 19 20.81 4.01 -14.45
CA PRO A 19 19.65 4.83 -14.74
C PRO A 19 18.75 4.34 -15.88
N PHE A 20 19.17 3.37 -16.65
CA PHE A 20 18.39 2.73 -17.71
C PHE A 20 18.15 1.23 -17.50
N MET A 21 18.62 0.68 -16.40
CA MET A 21 18.39 -0.72 -16.07
C MET A 21 16.93 -0.94 -15.71
N ASN A 22 16.34 -1.96 -16.32
CA ASN A 22 15.01 -2.44 -15.97
C ASN A 22 15.12 -3.68 -15.08
N THR A 23 14.21 -3.82 -14.12
CA THR A 23 14.10 -4.95 -13.18
C THR A 23 12.66 -5.40 -13.00
N GLY A 24 11.86 -5.29 -14.05
CA GLY A 24 10.40 -5.51 -13.98
C GLY A 24 9.95 -6.94 -13.75
N ILE A 25 10.85 -7.93 -13.85
CA ILE A 25 10.55 -9.34 -13.54
C ILE A 25 11.44 -9.92 -12.44
N ASP A 26 12.05 -9.05 -11.63
CA ASP A 26 12.79 -9.52 -10.47
C ASP A 26 11.86 -10.09 -9.40
N ALA A 27 12.29 -11.16 -8.75
CA ALA A 27 11.58 -11.77 -7.63
C ALA A 27 11.61 -10.93 -6.34
N ILE A 28 12.41 -9.87 -6.32
CA ILE A 28 12.63 -8.98 -5.17
C ILE A 28 12.55 -7.52 -5.63
N ILE A 29 11.81 -6.72 -4.89
CA ILE A 29 11.76 -5.26 -5.02
C ILE A 29 12.49 -4.62 -3.84
N GLU A 30 13.19 -3.51 -4.10
CA GLU A 30 14.14 -2.95 -3.15
C GLU A 30 13.97 -1.45 -2.94
N VAL A 31 14.24 -0.99 -1.71
CA VAL A 31 14.34 0.42 -1.35
C VAL A 31 15.58 0.64 -0.49
N GLY A 32 16.36 1.65 -0.82
CA GLY A 32 17.57 1.91 -0.05
C GLY A 32 18.52 2.94 -0.65
N ASN A 33 19.66 3.07 0.04
CA ASN A 33 20.79 3.84 -0.40
C ASN A 33 22.08 3.06 -0.05
N LEU A 34 22.93 2.79 -1.02
CA LEU A 34 24.16 2.03 -0.79
C LEU A 34 25.30 2.88 -0.24
N ASN A 35 25.21 4.21 -0.24
CA ASN A 35 26.23 5.16 0.23
C ASN A 35 27.68 4.69 0.05
N LEU A 36 28.02 4.30 -1.14
CA LEU A 36 29.40 3.98 -1.47
C LEU A 36 30.14 5.29 -1.67
N ASN A 37 30.88 5.76 -0.67
CA ASN A 37 31.71 6.98 -0.67
C ASN A 37 32.69 7.12 -1.86
N ILE A 38 32.59 6.26 -2.84
CA ILE A 38 33.54 6.09 -3.95
C ILE A 38 33.01 6.75 -5.25
N ASN A 39 31.70 7.09 -5.29
CA ASN A 39 31.10 7.54 -6.54
C ASN A 39 30.25 8.82 -6.31
N PRO A 40 30.44 9.88 -7.12
CA PRO A 40 29.60 11.09 -7.02
C PRO A 40 28.13 10.85 -7.46
N VAL A 41 27.81 9.66 -7.97
CA VAL A 41 26.45 9.29 -8.35
C VAL A 41 25.70 8.77 -7.13
N PRO A 42 24.51 9.29 -6.84
CA PRO A 42 23.67 8.76 -5.78
C PRO A 42 23.41 7.27 -5.97
N GLN A 43 23.49 6.53 -4.89
CA GLN A 43 23.29 5.08 -4.89
C GLN A 43 21.89 4.73 -4.39
N VAL A 44 20.92 5.59 -4.70
CA VAL A 44 19.53 5.48 -4.27
C VAL A 44 18.78 4.50 -5.15
N PHE A 45 17.88 3.75 -4.55
CA PHE A 45 16.93 2.92 -5.27
C PHE A 45 15.57 2.89 -4.57
N ARG A 46 14.53 2.81 -5.37
CA ARG A 46 13.12 2.85 -5.00
C ARG A 46 12.39 1.72 -5.68
N TYR A 47 11.19 1.39 -5.21
CA TYR A 47 10.34 0.49 -5.99
C TYR A 47 8.98 1.10 -6.30
N LEU A 48 8.42 0.62 -7.38
CA LEU A 48 7.12 0.95 -7.90
C LEU A 48 6.25 -0.30 -7.84
N ILE A 49 4.96 -0.11 -7.56
CA ILE A 49 3.99 -1.20 -7.52
C ILE A 49 2.62 -0.70 -7.96
N GLU A 50 1.95 -1.41 -8.85
CA GLU A 50 0.65 -1.02 -9.40
C GLU A 50 -0.38 -2.12 -9.25
N PHE A 51 -1.61 -1.71 -8.94
CA PHE A 51 -2.78 -2.59 -8.84
C PHE A 51 -3.79 -2.20 -9.90
N ASP A 52 -4.50 -3.18 -10.44
CA ASP A 52 -5.48 -2.97 -11.49
C ASP A 52 -6.67 -2.12 -11.01
N GLN A 53 -6.89 -0.97 -11.66
CA GLN A 53 -7.98 -0.05 -11.32
C GLN A 53 -9.35 -0.65 -11.53
N ASP A 54 -9.54 -1.47 -12.56
CA ASP A 54 -10.83 -2.10 -12.84
C ASP A 54 -11.19 -3.13 -11.76
N GLN A 55 -10.19 -3.84 -11.24
CA GLN A 55 -10.37 -4.74 -10.10
C GLN A 55 -10.71 -3.96 -8.82
N ILE A 56 -10.01 -2.86 -8.53
CA ILE A 56 -10.32 -1.99 -7.39
C ILE A 56 -11.76 -1.49 -7.49
N ASN A 57 -12.15 -0.95 -8.63
CA ASN A 57 -13.52 -0.49 -8.87
C ASN A 57 -14.55 -1.60 -8.68
N SER A 58 -14.30 -2.76 -9.26
CA SER A 58 -15.18 -3.92 -9.16
C SER A 58 -15.37 -4.39 -7.73
N VAL A 59 -14.30 -4.43 -6.94
CA VAL A 59 -14.36 -4.83 -5.52
C VAL A 59 -15.17 -3.80 -4.72
N ILE A 60 -14.89 -2.51 -4.89
CA ILE A 60 -15.58 -1.47 -4.14
C ILE A 60 -17.07 -1.40 -4.52
N GLN A 61 -17.40 -1.48 -5.81
CA GLN A 61 -18.79 -1.36 -6.26
C GLN A 61 -19.63 -2.62 -6.00
N ASN A 62 -19.07 -3.81 -6.24
CA ASN A 62 -19.84 -5.04 -6.28
C ASN A 62 -19.68 -5.91 -5.03
N THR A 63 -18.55 -5.80 -4.33
CA THR A 63 -18.26 -6.65 -3.16
C THR A 63 -18.45 -5.88 -1.86
N VAL A 64 -17.88 -4.67 -1.77
CA VAL A 64 -18.06 -3.79 -0.61
C VAL A 64 -19.45 -3.19 -0.63
N GLY A 65 -19.86 -2.64 -1.76
CA GLY A 65 -21.13 -1.95 -1.97
C GLY A 65 -20.98 -0.42 -1.94
N ASN A 66 -21.75 0.24 -2.78
CA ASN A 66 -21.72 1.69 -2.90
C ASN A 66 -22.06 2.39 -1.57
N GLY A 67 -21.17 3.28 -1.14
CA GLY A 67 -21.35 4.06 0.08
C GLY A 67 -21.02 3.34 1.37
N VAL A 68 -20.55 2.10 1.32
CA VAL A 68 -20.04 1.40 2.50
C VAL A 68 -18.60 1.86 2.76
N PRO A 69 -18.28 2.33 3.98
CA PRO A 69 -16.90 2.70 4.33
C PRO A 69 -15.97 1.47 4.27
N PHE A 70 -14.79 1.68 3.72
CA PHE A 70 -13.73 0.67 3.68
C PHE A 70 -12.39 1.27 4.05
N SER A 71 -11.45 0.42 4.40
CA SER A 71 -10.03 0.75 4.55
C SER A 71 -9.18 -0.08 3.61
N SER A 72 -8.06 0.47 3.19
CA SER A 72 -7.13 -0.19 2.27
C SER A 72 -5.73 -0.20 2.85
N THR A 73 -5.11 -1.36 2.90
CA THR A 73 -3.74 -1.53 3.44
C THR A 73 -2.84 -2.09 2.36
N LEU A 74 -1.77 -1.39 2.03
CA LEU A 74 -0.67 -1.92 1.21
C LEU A 74 0.22 -2.79 2.09
N LYS A 75 0.40 -4.04 1.70
CA LYS A 75 1.26 -5.01 2.39
C LYS A 75 2.36 -5.49 1.45
N ALA A 76 3.60 -5.44 1.92
CA ALA A 76 4.72 -6.11 1.27
C ALA A 76 5.54 -6.85 2.34
N TYR A 77 5.92 -8.08 2.03
CA TYR A 77 6.58 -8.97 2.96
C TYR A 77 8.09 -8.88 2.78
N VAL A 78 8.79 -8.64 3.88
CA VAL A 78 10.23 -8.48 3.87
C VAL A 78 10.94 -9.80 3.52
N ALA A 79 11.83 -9.73 2.54
CA ALA A 79 12.75 -10.82 2.22
C ALA A 79 14.08 -10.65 2.97
N ASN A 80 14.54 -9.38 3.10
CA ASN A 80 15.76 -9.04 3.82
C ASN A 80 15.71 -7.59 4.28
N ALA A 81 16.33 -7.29 5.41
CA ALA A 81 16.46 -5.92 5.93
C ALA A 81 17.86 -5.74 6.52
N GLN A 82 18.58 -4.72 6.05
CA GLN A 82 19.93 -4.39 6.48
C GLN A 82 19.99 -2.93 6.91
N GLY A 83 20.84 -2.61 7.87
CA GLY A 83 21.12 -1.23 8.25
C GLY A 83 19.98 -0.48 8.96
N VAL A 84 18.85 -1.12 9.26
CA VAL A 84 17.73 -0.50 10.00
C VAL A 84 18.05 -0.52 11.49
N ILE A 85 19.00 0.32 11.90
CA ILE A 85 19.54 0.39 13.28
C ILE A 85 19.01 1.59 14.06
N PHE A 86 18.40 2.54 13.40
CA PHE A 86 17.75 3.73 13.97
C PHE A 86 16.32 3.85 13.45
N ASP A 87 15.55 4.74 14.05
CA ASP A 87 14.17 4.98 13.60
C ASP A 87 14.22 5.64 12.21
N THR A 88 13.57 5.03 11.23
CA THR A 88 13.52 5.48 9.83
C THR A 88 12.08 5.46 9.35
N GLU A 89 11.75 6.34 8.43
CA GLU A 89 10.42 6.40 7.82
C GLU A 89 10.48 6.07 6.33
N MET A 90 9.58 5.18 5.92
CA MET A 90 9.34 4.87 4.52
C MET A 90 8.12 5.64 4.06
N GLU A 91 8.25 6.34 2.96
CA GLU A 91 7.23 7.18 2.36
C GLU A 91 6.60 6.49 1.16
N ILE A 92 5.31 6.60 1.03
CA ILE A 92 4.50 5.98 -0.02
C ILE A 92 3.64 7.07 -0.65
N TYR A 93 3.75 7.21 -1.96
CA TYR A 93 3.01 8.20 -2.74
C TYR A 93 2.35 7.58 -3.97
N PRO A 94 1.24 8.13 -4.46
CA PRO A 94 0.69 7.75 -5.76
C PRO A 94 1.55 8.30 -6.90
N ILE A 95 1.85 7.45 -7.87
CA ILE A 95 2.65 7.81 -9.06
C ILE A 95 1.82 8.71 -9.98
N SER A 96 2.43 9.77 -10.50
CA SER A 96 1.75 10.75 -11.34
C SER A 96 1.74 10.42 -12.83
N GLY A 97 2.48 9.43 -13.30
CA GLY A 97 2.55 9.05 -14.70
C GLY A 97 2.56 7.53 -14.88
N SER A 98 1.91 7.06 -15.93
CA SER A 98 1.90 5.63 -16.28
C SER A 98 3.29 5.12 -16.64
N TRP A 99 3.54 3.88 -16.33
CA TRP A 99 4.82 3.23 -16.59
C TRP A 99 4.63 1.79 -17.07
N ASN A 100 5.68 1.18 -17.57
CA ASN A 100 5.64 -0.19 -18.09
C ASN A 100 6.66 -1.04 -17.34
N ASN A 101 6.25 -2.24 -16.93
CA ASN A 101 7.09 -3.15 -16.16
C ASN A 101 8.42 -3.47 -16.85
N GLY A 102 8.35 -3.80 -18.15
CA GLY A 102 9.50 -4.32 -18.88
C GLY A 102 9.72 -5.81 -18.63
N SER A 103 10.93 -6.29 -18.94
CA SER A 103 11.25 -7.72 -18.85
C SER A 103 12.67 -8.00 -18.34
N GLY A 104 13.27 -7.02 -17.68
CA GLY A 104 14.63 -7.13 -17.17
C GLY A 104 14.70 -7.66 -15.75
N THR A 105 15.89 -8.18 -15.42
CA THR A 105 16.30 -8.53 -14.06
C THR A 105 17.58 -7.82 -13.68
N TYR A 106 17.82 -7.68 -12.38
CA TYR A 106 19.06 -7.07 -11.85
C TYR A 106 20.33 -7.82 -12.30
N LEU A 107 20.20 -9.12 -12.53
CA LEU A 107 21.31 -9.98 -12.89
C LEU A 107 21.58 -10.06 -14.40
N ASP A 108 20.79 -9.37 -15.21
CA ASP A 108 20.99 -9.36 -16.67
C ASP A 108 22.37 -8.81 -17.05
N SER A 109 23.03 -9.45 -17.99
CA SER A 109 24.32 -9.00 -18.53
C SER A 109 24.37 -9.25 -20.04
N PRO A 110 24.29 -8.18 -20.88
CA PRO A 110 24.11 -6.78 -20.53
C PRO A 110 22.73 -6.48 -19.93
N PHE A 111 22.62 -5.36 -19.23
CA PHE A 111 21.34 -4.93 -18.66
C PHE A 111 20.22 -4.85 -19.69
N THR A 112 19.07 -5.38 -19.35
CA THR A 112 17.84 -5.14 -20.09
C THR A 112 17.39 -3.70 -19.86
N THR A 113 17.01 -2.99 -20.91
CA THR A 113 16.69 -1.55 -20.87
C THR A 113 15.25 -1.25 -21.31
N ASN A 114 14.42 -2.25 -21.59
CA ASN A 114 13.00 -2.04 -21.91
C ASN A 114 12.18 -1.78 -20.65
N GLY A 115 11.14 -0.95 -20.76
CA GLY A 115 10.25 -0.66 -19.64
C GLY A 115 10.76 0.42 -18.69
N VAL A 116 10.32 0.35 -17.44
CA VAL A 116 10.62 1.35 -16.42
C VAL A 116 12.06 1.25 -15.93
N SER A 117 12.62 2.42 -15.62
CA SER A 117 13.96 2.57 -15.04
C SER A 117 14.02 3.86 -14.23
N TRP A 118 15.17 4.16 -13.64
CA TRP A 118 15.35 5.44 -12.95
C TRP A 118 15.04 6.66 -13.83
N LYS A 119 15.43 6.64 -15.10
CA LYS A 119 15.21 7.77 -16.04
C LYS A 119 13.92 7.69 -16.80
N ALA A 120 13.41 6.50 -17.09
CA ALA A 120 12.30 6.33 -18.01
C ALA A 120 11.09 5.66 -17.33
N GLN A 121 9.90 6.14 -17.68
CA GLN A 121 8.63 5.46 -17.40
C GLN A 121 8.46 4.24 -18.30
N ASN A 122 8.86 4.39 -19.55
CA ASN A 122 8.83 3.34 -20.55
C ASN A 122 9.96 3.57 -21.54
N PHE A 123 10.87 2.63 -21.61
CA PHE A 123 11.98 2.68 -22.56
C PHE A 123 11.85 1.53 -23.55
N SER A 124 11.88 1.85 -24.85
CA SER A 124 11.75 0.86 -25.92
C SER A 124 13.08 0.40 -26.52
N GLY A 125 14.19 0.59 -25.77
CA GLY A 125 15.52 0.19 -26.22
C GLY A 125 16.25 1.18 -27.14
N SER A 126 15.58 2.26 -27.57
CA SER A 126 16.19 3.33 -28.38
C SER A 126 15.69 4.69 -27.93
N ALA A 127 16.61 5.58 -27.60
CA ALA A 127 16.28 6.96 -27.22
C ALA A 127 15.61 7.76 -28.35
N ALA A 128 15.64 7.26 -29.58
CA ALA A 128 15.11 7.93 -30.75
C ALA A 128 13.65 7.63 -31.10
N SER A 129 13.04 6.62 -30.50
CA SER A 129 11.67 6.21 -30.85
C SER A 129 10.86 5.79 -29.64
N GLY A 130 10.13 6.74 -29.05
CA GLY A 130 9.04 6.45 -28.10
C GLY A 130 9.45 6.23 -26.65
N ALA A 131 10.67 6.56 -26.25
CA ALA A 131 11.05 6.57 -24.83
C ALA A 131 10.26 7.66 -24.10
N GLN A 132 9.55 7.28 -23.06
CA GLN A 132 8.89 8.20 -22.14
C GLN A 132 9.76 8.34 -20.89
N TYR A 133 10.22 9.56 -20.63
CA TYR A 133 11.04 9.86 -19.46
C TYR A 133 10.16 10.39 -18.32
N TRP A 134 10.59 10.16 -17.07
CA TRP A 134 9.98 10.80 -15.93
C TRP A 134 10.06 12.32 -16.11
N ASN A 135 8.90 12.94 -16.22
CA ASN A 135 8.83 14.37 -16.50
C ASN A 135 8.93 15.14 -15.19
N THR A 136 9.93 16.00 -15.06
CA THR A 136 10.09 16.91 -13.92
C THR A 136 9.25 18.18 -14.07
N ASP A 137 8.74 18.45 -15.28
CA ASP A 137 7.93 19.62 -15.60
C ASP A 137 6.49 19.19 -15.88
N ILE A 138 5.66 19.05 -14.85
CA ILE A 138 4.21 18.87 -15.03
C ILE A 138 3.54 20.23 -14.86
N PRO A 139 3.11 20.89 -15.95
CA PRO A 139 2.75 22.31 -15.92
C PRO A 139 1.43 22.63 -15.25
N SER A 140 0.53 21.68 -15.05
CA SER A 140 -0.85 21.97 -14.67
C SER A 140 -1.27 21.48 -13.28
N LEU A 141 -0.48 20.64 -12.66
CA LEU A 141 -0.76 20.08 -11.31
C LEU A 141 0.27 20.57 -10.30
N SER A 142 0.76 21.77 -10.48
CA SER A 142 1.90 22.37 -9.79
C SER A 142 1.81 22.41 -8.24
N THR A 143 0.67 22.14 -7.68
CA THR A 143 0.49 22.09 -6.22
C THR A 143 0.62 20.68 -5.63
N PHE A 144 0.62 19.64 -6.45
CA PHE A 144 0.55 18.25 -6.00
C PHE A 144 1.70 17.37 -6.48
N VAL A 145 2.54 17.87 -7.39
CA VAL A 145 3.59 17.06 -7.98
C VAL A 145 4.94 17.55 -7.52
N THR A 146 5.68 16.69 -6.87
CA THR A 146 7.09 16.92 -6.53
C THR A 146 7.95 16.08 -7.46
N ALA A 147 8.82 16.76 -8.21
CA ALA A 147 9.84 16.07 -8.97
C ALA A 147 10.86 15.44 -8.04
N SER A 148 11.16 14.20 -8.29
CA SER A 148 11.81 13.33 -7.35
C SER A 148 13.31 13.52 -7.17
N TRP A 149 13.96 14.49 -7.83
CA TRP A 149 15.40 14.63 -7.68
C TRP A 149 15.94 16.05 -7.92
N GLN A 150 16.73 16.55 -6.97
CA GLN A 150 17.23 17.93 -6.98
C GLN A 150 18.63 18.13 -7.58
N THR A 151 19.33 17.12 -8.03
CA THR A 151 20.75 17.24 -8.42
C THR A 151 21.00 17.19 -9.93
N GLY A 152 20.10 17.70 -10.75
CA GLY A 152 20.35 17.91 -12.19
C GLY A 152 20.29 16.69 -13.09
N THR A 153 19.97 15.52 -12.55
CA THR A 153 19.66 14.31 -13.33
C THR A 153 18.20 13.96 -13.16
N ALA A 154 17.35 14.29 -14.14
CA ALA A 154 15.96 13.86 -14.15
C ALA A 154 15.83 12.35 -13.95
N GLY A 155 14.87 11.91 -13.13
CA GLY A 155 14.64 10.50 -12.89
C GLY A 155 14.16 10.17 -11.47
N GLY A 156 14.00 8.89 -11.19
CA GLY A 156 13.60 8.36 -9.88
C GLY A 156 12.10 8.34 -9.64
N GLY A 157 11.29 8.49 -10.68
CA GLY A 157 9.84 8.56 -10.60
C GLY A 157 9.31 9.97 -10.41
N THR A 158 8.01 10.14 -10.63
CA THR A 158 7.25 11.35 -10.31
C THR A 158 5.98 10.95 -9.57
N TRP A 159 5.58 11.72 -8.56
CA TRP A 159 4.46 11.38 -7.70
C TRP A 159 3.68 12.61 -7.26
N PHE A 160 2.48 12.37 -6.79
CA PHE A 160 1.64 13.38 -6.15
C PHE A 160 1.99 13.47 -4.67
N THR A 161 2.06 14.68 -4.13
CA THR A 161 2.23 14.93 -2.69
C THR A 161 0.93 15.38 -2.06
N GLY A 162 0.79 15.15 -0.76
CA GLY A 162 -0.32 15.64 0.02
C GLY A 162 -0.46 17.15 -0.05
N SER A 163 -1.69 17.64 -0.17
CA SER A 163 -2.02 19.05 -0.11
C SER A 163 -2.21 19.51 1.33
N THR A 164 -1.92 20.77 1.61
CA THR A 164 -2.34 21.46 2.84
C THR A 164 -3.81 21.90 2.80
N ASP A 165 -4.52 21.63 1.71
CA ASP A 165 -5.94 21.94 1.57
C ASP A 165 -6.76 20.97 2.43
N PRO A 166 -7.58 21.49 3.38
CA PRO A 166 -8.41 20.65 4.25
C PRO A 166 -9.48 19.85 3.51
N ASN A 167 -9.76 20.17 2.23
CA ASN A 167 -10.70 19.43 1.40
C ASN A 167 -10.03 18.33 0.57
N ASN A 168 -8.71 18.24 0.59
CA ASN A 168 -7.97 17.18 -0.11
C ASN A 168 -7.49 16.13 0.90
N PRO A 169 -7.71 14.84 0.60
CA PRO A 169 -7.20 13.76 1.43
C PRO A 169 -5.67 13.79 1.47
N ASN A 170 -5.11 13.31 2.55
CA ASN A 170 -3.67 13.12 2.66
C ASN A 170 -3.25 11.94 1.79
N ILE A 171 -2.57 12.22 0.68
CA ILE A 171 -2.06 11.22 -0.25
C ILE A 171 -0.58 10.89 -0.01
N GLU A 172 -0.03 11.35 1.09
CA GLU A 172 1.28 10.95 1.59
C GLU A 172 1.10 10.00 2.77
N VAL A 173 1.65 8.81 2.64
CA VAL A 173 1.57 7.78 3.67
C VAL A 173 2.97 7.45 4.13
N THR A 174 3.17 7.35 5.45
CA THR A 174 4.44 7.00 6.06
C THR A 174 4.31 5.77 6.95
N GLN A 175 5.35 4.95 6.98
CA GLN A 175 5.48 3.88 7.96
C GLN A 175 6.87 3.93 8.60
N SER A 176 6.89 4.03 9.94
CA SER A 176 8.13 4.01 10.70
C SER A 176 8.66 2.58 10.89
N PHE A 177 9.96 2.42 10.72
CA PHE A 177 10.68 1.18 11.02
C PHE A 177 11.70 1.41 12.12
N LYS A 178 11.73 0.50 13.09
CA LYS A 178 12.63 0.54 14.24
C LYS A 178 13.42 -0.75 14.33
N LEU A 179 14.57 -0.73 14.97
CA LEU A 179 15.46 -1.89 15.07
C LEU A 179 14.73 -3.19 15.46
N ARG A 180 13.77 -3.11 16.39
CA ARG A 180 13.06 -4.27 16.94
C ARG A 180 11.62 -4.42 16.43
N SER A 181 11.15 -3.55 15.54
CA SER A 181 9.82 -3.69 14.93
C SER A 181 9.80 -4.74 13.84
N ASP A 182 8.60 -5.20 13.52
CA ASP A 182 8.33 -5.94 12.29
C ASP A 182 8.84 -5.14 11.08
N LYS A 183 9.36 -5.83 10.09
CA LYS A 183 9.92 -5.20 8.88
C LYS A 183 8.99 -5.34 7.66
N ASP A 184 7.85 -6.00 7.83
CA ASP A 184 6.84 -6.00 6.78
C ASP A 184 6.25 -4.61 6.58
N LEU A 185 6.04 -4.22 5.34
CA LEU A 185 5.27 -3.03 5.03
C LEU A 185 3.78 -3.32 5.27
N LYS A 186 3.12 -2.45 6.03
CA LYS A 186 1.67 -2.51 6.35
C LYS A 186 1.14 -1.08 6.47
N ALA A 187 1.06 -0.41 5.35
CA ALA A 187 0.70 1.00 5.29
C ALA A 187 -0.78 1.19 4.99
N ASP A 188 -1.45 2.05 5.74
CA ASP A 188 -2.82 2.45 5.46
C ASP A 188 -2.83 3.43 4.29
N VAL A 189 -3.32 2.97 3.15
CA VAL A 189 -3.42 3.73 1.90
C VAL A 189 -4.86 4.04 1.52
N SER A 190 -5.75 4.03 2.51
CA SER A 190 -7.20 4.22 2.31
C SER A 190 -7.53 5.50 1.55
N ASP A 191 -6.88 6.61 1.91
CA ASP A 191 -7.12 7.90 1.27
C ASP A 191 -6.70 7.90 -0.20
N ILE A 192 -5.56 7.29 -0.52
CA ILE A 192 -5.05 7.18 -1.90
C ILE A 192 -6.02 6.34 -2.74
N VAL A 193 -6.44 5.18 -2.23
CA VAL A 193 -7.37 4.28 -2.95
C VAL A 193 -8.74 4.94 -3.12
N ASN A 194 -9.23 5.69 -2.12
CA ASN A 194 -10.46 6.47 -2.23
C ASN A 194 -10.37 7.57 -3.31
N VAL A 195 -9.23 8.25 -3.43
CA VAL A 195 -8.98 9.24 -4.47
C VAL A 195 -8.98 8.58 -5.85
N TRP A 196 -8.30 7.46 -6.03
CA TRP A 196 -8.30 6.72 -7.29
C TRP A 196 -9.70 6.23 -7.67
N TYR A 197 -10.44 5.68 -6.71
CA TYR A 197 -11.83 5.26 -6.93
C TYR A 197 -12.72 6.43 -7.32
N SER A 198 -12.60 7.56 -6.62
CA SER A 198 -13.38 8.77 -6.89
C SER A 198 -13.02 9.38 -8.24
N SER A 199 -11.75 9.45 -8.58
CA SER A 199 -11.24 9.96 -9.85
C SER A 199 -11.72 9.11 -11.04
N SER A 200 -11.63 7.80 -10.96
CA SER A 200 -12.06 6.88 -12.03
C SER A 200 -13.58 6.88 -12.23
N ASN A 201 -14.36 7.23 -11.21
CA ASN A 201 -15.83 7.26 -11.26
C ASN A 201 -16.41 8.67 -11.31
N ASN A 202 -15.57 9.72 -11.46
CA ASN A 202 -15.97 11.14 -11.47
C ASN A 202 -16.78 11.56 -10.23
N ILE A 203 -16.41 11.06 -9.06
CA ILE A 203 -17.08 11.35 -7.78
C ILE A 203 -16.36 12.52 -7.12
N GLY A 204 -17.12 13.53 -6.65
CA GLY A 204 -16.60 14.62 -5.80
C GLY A 204 -15.64 15.61 -6.48
N GLY A 205 -15.47 15.55 -7.81
CA GLY A 205 -14.60 16.48 -8.55
C GLY A 205 -13.11 16.11 -8.57
N PHE A 206 -12.74 14.96 -8.03
CA PHE A 206 -11.40 14.40 -8.18
C PHE A 206 -11.27 13.74 -9.56
N THR A 207 -10.73 14.44 -10.53
CA THR A 207 -10.56 13.90 -11.90
C THR A 207 -9.10 13.71 -12.28
N ASP A 208 -8.17 14.22 -11.48
CA ASP A 208 -6.80 14.44 -11.93
C ASP A 208 -5.76 13.44 -11.38
N ILE A 209 -6.13 12.62 -10.39
CA ILE A 209 -5.23 11.63 -9.80
C ILE A 209 -5.64 10.23 -10.24
N GLN A 210 -5.05 9.76 -11.31
CA GLN A 210 -5.25 8.41 -11.82
C GLN A 210 -4.39 7.40 -11.05
N ASN A 211 -4.86 6.17 -10.99
CA ASN A 211 -4.06 5.07 -10.47
C ASN A 211 -2.96 4.69 -11.48
N ASN A 212 -1.74 5.05 -11.18
CA ASN A 212 -0.53 4.55 -11.81
C ASN A 212 0.35 3.79 -10.80
N GLY A 213 -0.26 3.35 -9.69
CA GLY A 213 0.43 2.63 -8.62
C GLY A 213 1.06 3.53 -7.56
N PHE A 214 1.82 2.90 -6.71
CA PHE A 214 2.56 3.53 -5.62
C PHE A 214 4.05 3.55 -5.92
N ILE A 215 4.72 4.63 -5.56
CA ILE A 215 6.17 4.68 -5.38
C ILE A 215 6.48 4.58 -3.89
N VAL A 216 7.46 3.76 -3.55
CA VAL A 216 7.93 3.57 -2.19
C VAL A 216 9.40 3.94 -2.11
N LYS A 217 9.71 4.83 -1.18
CA LYS A 217 11.04 5.38 -0.97
C LYS A 217 11.32 5.61 0.51
N TRP A 218 12.57 5.79 0.88
CA TRP A 218 12.90 6.35 2.20
C TRP A 218 12.61 7.85 2.24
N GLU A 219 12.40 8.37 3.45
CA GLU A 219 12.38 9.81 3.69
C GLU A 219 13.67 10.47 3.15
N ASP A 220 13.57 11.71 2.72
CA ASP A 220 14.67 12.43 2.07
C ASP A 220 15.93 12.52 2.93
N THR A 221 15.78 12.59 4.26
CA THR A 221 16.89 12.64 5.22
C THR A 221 17.72 11.35 5.21
N ILE A 222 17.13 10.23 4.87
CA ILE A 222 17.79 8.93 4.72
C ILE A 222 18.26 8.71 3.29
N GLU A 223 17.39 8.99 2.32
CA GLU A 223 17.65 8.73 0.91
C GLU A 223 18.86 9.50 0.39
N PHE A 224 19.04 10.74 0.86
CA PHE A 224 20.14 11.62 0.46
C PHE A 224 21.24 11.78 1.52
N ASN A 225 21.19 11.00 2.56
CA ASN A 225 22.23 11.01 3.58
C ASN A 225 23.54 10.42 3.01
N SER A 226 24.57 11.26 2.96
CA SER A 226 25.92 10.85 2.57
C SER A 226 26.90 10.74 3.75
N ALA A 227 26.44 11.09 4.96
CA ALA A 227 27.31 11.21 6.13
C ALA A 227 27.43 9.88 6.89
N ASP A 228 26.40 9.06 6.92
CA ASP A 228 26.37 7.82 7.68
C ASP A 228 26.96 6.65 6.88
N ALA A 229 27.82 5.88 7.53
CA ALA A 229 28.47 4.74 6.92
C ALA A 229 27.53 3.55 6.67
N ILE A 230 26.38 3.52 7.35
CA ILE A 230 25.37 2.45 7.24
C ILE A 230 24.05 3.10 6.89
N GLN A 231 23.49 2.69 5.76
CA GLN A 231 22.20 3.14 5.29
C GLN A 231 21.20 1.98 5.30
N PRO A 232 19.91 2.23 5.58
CA PRO A 232 18.91 1.18 5.58
C PRO A 232 18.61 0.70 4.15
N ILE A 233 18.61 -0.61 4.00
CA ILE A 233 18.19 -1.29 2.77
C ILE A 233 17.11 -2.28 3.17
N MET A 234 15.98 -2.22 2.50
CA MET A 234 14.92 -3.20 2.64
C MET A 234 14.58 -3.83 1.29
N GLN A 235 14.47 -5.15 1.33
CA GLN A 235 14.13 -5.99 0.19
C GLN A 235 12.81 -6.69 0.51
N PHE A 236 11.86 -6.57 -0.39
CA PHE A 236 10.55 -7.21 -0.28
C PHE A 236 10.37 -8.20 -1.43
N TYR A 237 9.53 -9.20 -1.23
CA TYR A 237 9.11 -10.07 -2.32
C TYR A 237 8.29 -9.28 -3.34
N SER A 238 8.51 -9.53 -4.63
CA SER A 238 7.76 -8.95 -5.75
C SER A 238 6.56 -9.82 -6.15
N VAL A 239 5.78 -9.37 -7.12
CA VAL A 239 4.70 -10.17 -7.72
C VAL A 239 5.25 -11.40 -8.46
N ASP A 240 6.48 -11.31 -8.99
CA ASP A 240 7.16 -12.40 -9.71
C ASP A 240 7.88 -13.40 -8.78
N THR A 241 7.70 -13.25 -7.48
CA THR A 241 8.30 -14.19 -6.52
C THR A 241 7.70 -15.60 -6.64
N ASN A 242 8.55 -16.61 -6.47
CA ASN A 242 8.13 -18.00 -6.37
C ASN A 242 7.68 -18.40 -4.95
N THR A 243 7.43 -17.42 -4.08
CA THR A 243 6.97 -17.63 -2.71
C THR A 243 5.46 -17.40 -2.57
N ILE A 244 4.92 -17.69 -1.39
CA ILE A 244 3.52 -17.40 -1.04
C ILE A 244 3.33 -15.97 -0.50
N TYR A 245 4.33 -15.11 -0.63
CA TYR A 245 4.37 -13.76 -0.04
C TYR A 245 4.45 -12.63 -1.08
N PRO A 246 3.68 -12.65 -2.18
CA PRO A 246 3.62 -11.50 -3.07
C PRO A 246 3.04 -10.29 -2.33
N PRO A 247 3.32 -9.07 -2.75
CA PRO A 247 2.67 -7.89 -2.22
C PRO A 247 1.15 -7.96 -2.40
N VAL A 248 0.40 -7.28 -1.54
CA VAL A 248 -1.07 -7.32 -1.53
C VAL A 248 -1.63 -5.95 -1.19
N LEU A 249 -2.63 -5.50 -1.94
CA LEU A 249 -3.55 -4.45 -1.52
C LEU A 249 -4.77 -5.11 -0.87
N GLU A 250 -4.92 -4.92 0.43
CA GLU A 250 -5.99 -5.52 1.21
C GLU A 250 -7.09 -4.49 1.46
N ILE A 251 -8.29 -4.74 0.96
CA ILE A 251 -9.48 -3.91 1.17
C ILE A 251 -10.33 -4.58 2.26
N GLN A 252 -10.65 -3.82 3.30
CA GLN A 252 -11.40 -4.28 4.47
C GLN A 252 -12.65 -3.43 4.67
N TRP A 253 -13.76 -4.06 5.00
CA TRP A 253 -15.01 -3.38 5.31
C TRP A 253 -15.82 -4.12 6.38
N ASP A 254 -16.80 -3.43 6.93
CA ASP A 254 -17.74 -4.08 7.83
C ASP A 254 -18.92 -4.64 7.02
N ASP A 255 -19.02 -5.95 6.96
CA ASP A 255 -20.10 -6.69 6.31
C ASP A 255 -21.23 -7.07 7.28
N SER A 256 -21.09 -6.74 8.55
CA SER A 256 -22.12 -6.97 9.55
C SER A 256 -23.18 -5.85 9.49
N SER A 257 -24.25 -6.07 8.74
CA SER A 257 -25.45 -5.27 8.93
C SER A 257 -26.08 -5.62 10.27
N PHE A 258 -25.78 -4.83 11.29
CA PHE A 258 -26.54 -4.90 12.53
C PHE A 258 -27.87 -4.19 12.29
N GLU A 259 -28.83 -4.89 11.69
CA GLU A 259 -30.20 -4.45 11.76
C GLU A 259 -30.68 -4.66 13.20
N THR A 260 -30.69 -3.57 13.97
CA THR A 260 -31.60 -3.48 15.09
C THR A 260 -33.01 -3.38 14.52
N GLY A 261 -33.50 -4.47 13.96
CA GLY A 261 -34.90 -4.61 13.68
C GLY A 261 -35.62 -4.29 14.99
N SER A 262 -36.69 -3.50 14.94
CA SER A 262 -37.52 -3.27 16.11
C SER A 262 -37.91 -4.66 16.61
N LEU A 263 -37.25 -5.10 17.68
CA LEU A 263 -37.69 -6.28 18.39
C LEU A 263 -39.18 -6.06 18.66
N PRO A 264 -40.06 -6.97 18.23
CA PRO A 264 -41.47 -6.85 18.62
C PRO A 264 -41.47 -6.68 20.14
N PRO A 265 -42.27 -5.74 20.68
CA PRO A 265 -42.30 -5.56 22.10
C PRO A 265 -42.53 -6.95 22.71
N LEU A 266 -41.67 -7.33 23.65
CA LEU A 266 -41.85 -8.56 24.40
C LEU A 266 -43.30 -8.57 24.80
N ALA A 267 -44.10 -9.40 24.14
CA ALA A 267 -45.45 -9.64 24.59
C ALA A 267 -45.31 -10.04 26.05
N THR A 268 -46.14 -9.48 26.91
CA THR A 268 -46.14 -9.70 28.34
C THR A 268 -46.46 -11.17 28.69
N ALA A 269 -45.70 -12.07 28.14
CA ALA A 269 -45.64 -13.43 28.63
C ALA A 269 -44.61 -13.41 29.77
N ASP A 270 -45.06 -13.67 30.96
CA ASP A 270 -44.20 -13.85 32.10
C ASP A 270 -43.18 -14.95 31.75
N ILE A 271 -41.94 -14.54 31.51
CA ILE A 271 -40.86 -15.45 31.15
C ILE A 271 -39.96 -15.55 32.37
N PHE A 272 -39.82 -16.74 32.86
CA PHE A 272 -38.85 -17.07 33.89
C PHE A 272 -37.48 -17.29 33.23
N VAL A 273 -36.49 -16.51 33.64
CA VAL A 273 -35.10 -16.66 33.21
C VAL A 273 -34.26 -17.06 34.40
N ALA A 274 -33.62 -18.20 34.34
CA ALA A 274 -32.71 -18.68 35.36
C ALA A 274 -31.31 -18.95 34.77
N LEU A 275 -30.30 -18.63 35.55
CA LEU A 275 -28.92 -19.02 35.23
C LEU A 275 -28.73 -20.47 35.71
N ASP A 276 -28.57 -21.40 34.77
CA ASP A 276 -28.55 -22.84 35.04
C ASP A 276 -27.22 -23.29 35.69
N ASN A 277 -26.15 -22.55 35.44
CA ASN A 277 -24.85 -22.82 36.04
C ASN A 277 -24.10 -21.53 36.32
N ASN A 278 -23.94 -21.19 37.58
CA ASN A 278 -23.08 -20.08 38.01
C ASN A 278 -22.04 -20.66 38.99
N PRO A 279 -20.78 -20.81 38.57
CA PRO A 279 -19.73 -21.33 39.44
C PRO A 279 -19.34 -20.37 40.57
N GLY A 280 -19.85 -19.12 40.57
CA GLY A 280 -19.63 -18.13 41.63
C GLY A 280 -18.22 -17.54 41.66
N VAL A 281 -17.24 -18.16 41.01
CA VAL A 281 -15.86 -17.70 40.93
C VAL A 281 -15.42 -17.78 39.48
N PHE A 282 -14.90 -16.66 38.97
CA PHE A 282 -14.39 -16.54 37.61
C PHE A 282 -12.90 -16.18 37.64
N TYR A 283 -12.10 -16.89 36.88
CA TYR A 283 -10.69 -16.59 36.75
C TYR A 283 -10.48 -15.61 35.57
N SER A 284 -9.60 -14.61 35.77
CA SER A 284 -9.21 -13.73 34.68
C SER A 284 -8.58 -14.54 33.54
N GLU A 285 -8.82 -14.13 32.31
CA GLU A 285 -8.33 -14.78 31.08
C GLU A 285 -8.88 -16.19 30.80
N SER A 286 -9.92 -16.65 31.52
CA SER A 286 -10.59 -17.90 31.24
C SER A 286 -11.88 -17.70 30.43
N ILE A 287 -12.21 -18.69 29.57
CA ILE A 287 -13.50 -18.71 28.87
C ILE A 287 -14.55 -19.21 29.81
N ASN A 288 -15.46 -18.33 30.22
CA ASN A 288 -16.56 -18.66 31.11
C ASN A 288 -17.84 -18.87 30.30
N ARG A 289 -18.46 -20.04 30.42
CA ARG A 289 -19.74 -20.39 29.77
C ARG A 289 -20.88 -20.24 30.71
N PHE A 290 -21.86 -19.42 30.32
CA PHE A 290 -23.12 -19.28 31.03
C PHE A 290 -24.21 -20.02 30.27
N ARG A 291 -25.05 -20.73 30.98
CA ARG A 291 -26.30 -21.32 30.48
C ARG A 291 -27.47 -20.57 31.06
N LEU A 292 -28.29 -20.01 30.19
CA LEU A 292 -29.55 -19.40 30.54
C LEU A 292 -30.68 -20.38 30.22
N ASN A 293 -31.54 -20.65 31.17
CA ASN A 293 -32.77 -21.40 30.98
C ASN A 293 -33.92 -20.39 30.91
N CYS A 294 -34.60 -20.34 29.78
CA CYS A 294 -35.75 -19.48 29.58
C CYS A 294 -36.98 -20.36 29.38
N ARG A 295 -38.02 -20.13 30.16
CA ARG A 295 -39.30 -20.83 30.01
C ARG A 295 -40.46 -19.87 30.33
N PRO A 296 -41.68 -20.13 29.80
CA PRO A 296 -42.86 -19.46 30.32
C PRO A 296 -43.00 -19.69 31.82
N ASP A 297 -43.37 -18.64 32.56
CA ASP A 297 -43.50 -18.72 34.01
C ASP A 297 -44.62 -19.71 34.42
N TYR A 298 -45.63 -19.78 33.59
CA TYR A 298 -46.73 -20.76 33.74
C TYR A 298 -46.86 -21.62 32.48
N PRO A 299 -46.26 -22.80 32.41
CA PRO A 299 -46.48 -23.71 31.28
C PRO A 299 -47.93 -24.15 31.26
N VAL A 300 -48.56 -24.02 30.07
CA VAL A 300 -49.94 -24.53 29.89
C VAL A 300 -49.92 -26.02 30.14
N ARG A 301 -50.72 -26.47 31.15
CA ARG A 301 -50.96 -27.90 31.34
C ARG A 301 -51.82 -28.42 30.20
N ILE A 302 -51.28 -29.33 29.43
CA ILE A 302 -52.01 -30.09 28.41
C ILE A 302 -52.69 -31.26 29.07
#